data_b23809fe754c3c08354821c243b3c00b
#
_entry.id   b23809fe754c3c08354821c243b3c00b
#
_cell.length_a   1.000
_cell.length_b   1.000
_cell.length_c   1.000
_cell.angle_alpha   90.00
_cell.angle_beta   90.00
_cell.angle_gamma   90.00
#
_symmetry.space_group_name_H-M   'P 1'
#
loop_
_entity.id
_entity.type
_entity.pdbx_description
1 polymer ?
#
loop_
_entity_poly.entity_id
_entity_poly.type
_entity_poly.pdbx_seq_one_letter_code
_entity_poly.pdbx_strand_id
1 'polypeptide(L)'
;MKHIVLIGSLLVLGLNLRAQEGGVMEKVSHHYADNDGVKIHYVSMGEGPLAVMIHGFPDFWYSWRNQMEALSKTHKVVAVDLRGYNKSDKPEGVEAYKMVNLMKDIEAVIKAEGKKKAIIIGHDWGGAISWSLAIYRPDLVEKLIICNLPHPKGMANELANNPEQQKNSEYARKFQEADAHKKLTAEGLAAWLNDEEAKKYYIEAFKRSSFEGMLNFYKANYPKEPYQSNNAPIPKVKCSVLMIHGLDDWALLPGGLNNTWKWLEKDLTLVTVPGAGHFVQHDAPEMVSRTMLMWLNR
;
A
#
# COMPACT_ATOMS: atom_id res chain seq x y z
N MET A 1 -75.03 -33.98 -0.84
CA MET A 1 -74.26 -33.04 0.01
C MET A 1 -72.80 -33.17 -0.38
N LYS A 2 -72.29 -32.18 -1.10
CA LYS A 2 -70.88 -32.13 -1.57
C LYS A 2 -70.13 -31.14 -0.66
N HIS A 3 -69.13 -31.61 0.09
CA HIS A 3 -68.23 -30.76 0.88
C HIS A 3 -67.12 -30.23 -0.02
N ILE A 4 -67.06 -28.89 -0.12
CA ILE A 4 -65.97 -28.21 -0.76
C ILE A 4 -64.97 -27.85 0.37
N VAL A 5 -63.74 -28.39 0.27
CA VAL A 5 -62.60 -28.02 1.13
C VAL A 5 -61.83 -26.93 0.41
N LEU A 6 -61.85 -25.72 0.97
CA LEU A 6 -60.98 -24.62 0.52
C LEU A 6 -59.60 -24.74 1.19
N ILE A 7 -58.57 -25.01 0.39
CA ILE A 7 -57.18 -24.97 0.85
C ILE A 7 -56.66 -23.52 0.59
N GLY A 8 -56.53 -22.76 1.64
CA GLY A 8 -55.91 -21.46 1.58
C GLY A 8 -54.38 -21.54 1.53
N SER A 9 -53.79 -21.21 0.40
CA SER A 9 -52.31 -21.08 0.26
C SER A 9 -51.85 -19.77 0.87
N LEU A 10 -51.19 -19.84 2.02
CA LEU A 10 -50.43 -18.71 2.58
C LEU A 10 -49.12 -18.53 1.79
N LEU A 11 -49.05 -17.51 0.93
CA LEU A 11 -47.80 -17.03 0.35
C LEU A 11 -47.04 -16.27 1.42
N VAL A 12 -46.02 -16.88 2.02
CA VAL A 12 -45.03 -16.19 2.84
C VAL A 12 -44.06 -15.50 1.90
N LEU A 13 -44.25 -14.20 1.64
CA LEU A 13 -43.22 -13.35 1.03
C LEU A 13 -42.07 -13.20 2.04
N GLY A 14 -41.04 -14.01 1.88
CA GLY A 14 -39.76 -13.79 2.54
C GLY A 14 -39.11 -12.54 1.98
N LEU A 15 -39.29 -11.41 2.64
CA LEU A 15 -38.46 -10.23 2.44
C LEU A 15 -37.03 -10.59 2.85
N ASN A 16 -36.20 -10.98 1.88
CA ASN A 16 -34.75 -10.99 2.03
C ASN A 16 -34.28 -9.52 2.16
N LEU A 17 -34.37 -8.96 3.34
CA LEU A 17 -33.57 -7.82 3.75
C LEU A 17 -32.11 -8.28 3.76
N ARG A 18 -31.44 -8.29 2.59
CA ARG A 18 -29.99 -8.14 2.57
C ARG A 18 -29.74 -6.77 3.19
N ALA A 19 -29.35 -6.76 4.45
CA ALA A 19 -28.69 -5.59 5.01
C ALA A 19 -27.58 -5.24 4.01
N GLN A 20 -27.67 -4.06 3.41
CA GLN A 20 -26.60 -3.51 2.60
C GLN A 20 -25.47 -3.26 3.60
N GLU A 21 -24.55 -4.23 3.71
CA GLU A 21 -23.36 -4.05 4.55
C GLU A 21 -22.67 -2.80 4.03
N GLY A 22 -22.64 -1.75 4.84
CA GLY A 22 -22.02 -0.48 4.50
C GLY A 22 -20.59 -0.70 4.01
N GLY A 23 -20.12 0.13 3.07
CA GLY A 23 -18.78 0.01 2.49
C GLY A 23 -17.69 0.13 3.58
N VAL A 24 -16.44 -0.18 3.23
CA VAL A 24 -15.30 -0.11 4.16
C VAL A 24 -15.19 1.24 4.89
N MET A 25 -15.65 2.33 4.24
CA MET A 25 -15.66 3.69 4.80
C MET A 25 -16.49 3.80 6.10
N GLU A 26 -17.55 3.02 6.25
CA GLU A 26 -18.43 3.00 7.40
C GLU A 26 -17.97 2.03 8.49
N LYS A 27 -17.13 1.07 8.14
CA LYS A 27 -16.66 0.00 9.04
C LYS A 27 -15.37 0.33 9.78
N VAL A 28 -14.58 1.30 9.29
CA VAL A 28 -13.29 1.64 9.86
C VAL A 28 -13.39 2.62 11.02
N SER A 29 -12.51 2.46 12.01
CA SER A 29 -12.25 3.44 13.05
C SER A 29 -11.06 4.31 12.67
N HIS A 30 -11.16 5.63 12.89
CA HIS A 30 -10.13 6.61 12.57
C HIS A 30 -9.26 6.92 13.79
N HIS A 31 -7.94 6.98 13.59
CA HIS A 31 -6.95 7.20 14.64
C HIS A 31 -5.83 8.12 14.16
N TYR A 32 -5.02 8.57 15.14
CA TYR A 32 -3.79 9.32 14.89
C TYR A 32 -2.67 8.79 15.77
N ALA A 33 -1.49 8.61 15.18
CA ALA A 33 -0.25 8.38 15.89
C ALA A 33 0.63 9.63 15.81
N ASP A 34 1.37 9.92 16.88
CA ASP A 34 2.29 11.07 16.93
C ASP A 34 3.73 10.60 16.72
N ASN A 35 4.41 11.20 15.76
CA ASN A 35 5.84 11.04 15.51
C ASN A 35 6.54 12.39 15.68
N ASP A 36 7.01 12.69 16.90
CA ASP A 36 7.73 13.92 17.23
C ASP A 36 6.95 15.19 16.77
N GLY A 37 5.64 15.22 17.02
CA GLY A 37 4.74 16.33 16.67
C GLY A 37 4.12 16.25 15.28
N VAL A 38 4.47 15.25 14.46
CA VAL A 38 3.80 14.98 13.18
C VAL A 38 2.72 13.92 13.38
N LYS A 39 1.46 14.29 13.20
CA LYS A 39 0.31 13.41 13.35
C LYS A 39 0.08 12.59 12.09
N ILE A 40 0.14 11.28 12.23
CA ILE A 40 -0.11 10.31 11.17
C ILE A 40 -1.50 9.72 11.35
N HIS A 41 -2.38 10.03 10.43
CA HIS A 41 -3.70 9.45 10.37
C HIS A 41 -3.65 8.00 9.90
N TYR A 42 -4.45 7.14 10.52
CA TYR A 42 -4.68 5.80 10.05
C TYR A 42 -6.09 5.33 10.38
N VAL A 43 -6.54 4.32 9.68
CA VAL A 43 -7.79 3.63 9.94
C VAL A 43 -7.52 2.20 10.39
N SER A 44 -8.44 1.65 11.19
CA SER A 44 -8.33 0.24 11.62
C SER A 44 -9.67 -0.48 11.56
N MET A 45 -9.60 -1.81 11.40
CA MET A 45 -10.73 -2.72 11.55
C MET A 45 -10.24 -4.13 11.89
N GLY A 46 -11.15 -4.97 12.44
CA GLY A 46 -10.83 -6.34 12.85
C GLY A 46 -10.03 -6.43 14.14
N GLU A 47 -9.74 -7.65 14.55
CA GLU A 47 -8.99 -7.99 15.76
C GLU A 47 -7.97 -9.09 15.47
N GLY A 48 -6.93 -9.24 16.33
CA GLY A 48 -5.91 -10.27 16.18
C GLY A 48 -4.49 -9.75 16.01
N PRO A 49 -3.61 -10.48 15.29
CA PRO A 49 -2.28 -10.02 14.94
C PRO A 49 -2.33 -8.73 14.12
N LEU A 50 -1.43 -7.78 14.42
CA LEU A 50 -1.42 -6.48 13.75
C LEU A 50 -0.82 -6.60 12.35
N ALA A 51 -1.56 -6.10 11.34
CA ALA A 51 -1.11 -5.91 9.97
C ALA A 51 -1.21 -4.42 9.59
N VAL A 52 -0.09 -3.79 9.27
CA VAL A 52 -0.01 -2.37 8.87
C VAL A 52 0.19 -2.29 7.36
N MET A 53 -0.76 -1.65 6.68
CA MET A 53 -0.82 -1.46 5.24
C MET A 53 -0.40 -0.05 4.87
N ILE A 54 0.56 0.10 3.97
CA ILE A 54 1.22 1.36 3.62
C ILE A 54 1.07 1.56 2.12
N HIS A 55 0.35 2.62 1.74
CA HIS A 55 0.12 2.98 0.33
C HIS A 55 1.33 3.67 -0.31
N GLY A 56 1.25 3.89 -1.63
CA GLY A 56 2.24 4.66 -2.39
C GLY A 56 1.68 5.93 -3.01
N PHE A 57 2.23 6.30 -4.17
CA PHE A 57 1.83 7.48 -4.96
C PHE A 57 1.13 7.06 -6.26
N PRO A 58 0.08 7.73 -6.69
CA PRO A 58 -0.77 8.65 -5.93
C PRO A 58 -1.91 7.86 -5.27
N ASP A 59 -1.86 7.71 -3.97
CA ASP A 59 -2.79 6.84 -3.26
C ASP A 59 -3.09 7.36 -1.83
N PHE A 60 -3.92 6.65 -1.06
CA PHE A 60 -4.16 6.90 0.36
C PHE A 60 -4.68 5.60 1.02
N TRP A 61 -5.01 5.60 2.31
CA TRP A 61 -5.39 4.38 3.03
C TRP A 61 -6.47 3.52 2.32
N TYR A 62 -7.38 4.13 1.57
CA TYR A 62 -8.48 3.46 0.88
C TYR A 62 -8.02 2.55 -0.28
N SER A 63 -6.77 2.67 -0.69
CA SER A 63 -6.11 1.73 -1.60
C SER A 63 -6.28 0.28 -1.14
N TRP A 64 -6.27 0.07 0.16
CA TRP A 64 -6.31 -1.23 0.79
C TRP A 64 -7.72 -1.73 1.13
N ARG A 65 -8.79 -1.05 0.69
CA ARG A 65 -10.17 -1.35 1.05
C ARG A 65 -10.55 -2.83 0.91
N ASN A 66 -10.17 -3.46 -0.21
CA ASN A 66 -10.49 -4.87 -0.47
C ASN A 66 -9.66 -5.81 0.43
N GLN A 67 -8.38 -5.53 0.63
CA GLN A 67 -7.50 -6.31 1.47
C GLN A 67 -7.84 -6.14 2.95
N MET A 68 -8.25 -4.94 3.37
CA MET A 68 -8.73 -4.69 4.73
C MET A 68 -9.97 -5.53 5.04
N GLU A 69 -10.98 -5.54 4.18
CA GLU A 69 -12.18 -6.36 4.37
C GLU A 69 -11.88 -7.87 4.44
N ALA A 70 -10.93 -8.33 3.62
CA ALA A 70 -10.53 -9.73 3.62
C ALA A 70 -9.75 -10.12 4.87
N LEU A 71 -8.71 -9.35 5.24
CA LEU A 71 -7.80 -9.67 6.32
C LEU A 71 -8.37 -9.37 7.71
N SER A 72 -9.30 -8.43 7.84
CA SER A 72 -9.92 -8.06 9.13
C SER A 72 -10.68 -9.21 9.80
N LYS A 73 -10.98 -10.25 9.07
CA LYS A 73 -11.63 -11.47 9.62
C LYS A 73 -10.71 -12.26 10.56
N THR A 74 -9.40 -12.06 10.46
CA THR A 74 -8.39 -12.82 11.23
C THR A 74 -7.27 -11.96 11.80
N HIS A 75 -7.19 -10.69 11.39
CA HIS A 75 -6.13 -9.75 11.79
C HIS A 75 -6.73 -8.41 12.19
N LYS A 76 -6.08 -7.70 13.09
CA LYS A 76 -6.27 -6.27 13.23
C LYS A 76 -5.53 -5.60 12.09
N VAL A 77 -6.27 -5.08 11.12
CA VAL A 77 -5.71 -4.37 9.97
C VAL A 77 -5.71 -2.88 10.21
N VAL A 78 -4.62 -2.25 9.88
CA VAL A 78 -4.40 -0.81 9.97
C VAL A 78 -3.93 -0.33 8.60
N ALA A 79 -4.56 0.69 8.03
CA ALA A 79 -4.10 1.33 6.80
C ALA A 79 -3.80 2.81 7.08
N VAL A 80 -2.60 3.26 6.74
CA VAL A 80 -2.10 4.60 7.06
C VAL A 80 -2.34 5.57 5.91
N ASP A 81 -2.53 6.85 6.22
CA ASP A 81 -2.21 7.93 5.30
C ASP A 81 -0.77 8.34 5.54
N LEU A 82 0.08 8.26 4.56
CA LEU A 82 1.46 8.75 4.67
C LEU A 82 1.50 10.25 4.97
N ARG A 83 2.56 10.76 5.63
CA ARG A 83 2.74 12.20 5.79
C ARG A 83 2.65 12.90 4.43
N GLY A 84 2.04 14.07 4.40
CA GLY A 84 1.76 14.78 3.14
C GLY A 84 0.44 14.40 2.48
N TYR A 85 -0.17 13.28 2.86
CA TYR A 85 -1.39 12.76 2.25
C TYR A 85 -2.62 12.91 3.16
N ASN A 86 -3.76 13.12 2.52
CA ASN A 86 -5.12 13.11 3.08
C ASN A 86 -5.21 13.77 4.47
N LYS A 87 -5.48 13.00 5.53
CA LYS A 87 -5.68 13.50 6.90
C LYS A 87 -4.41 13.55 7.75
N SER A 88 -3.29 12.99 7.29
CA SER A 88 -2.00 13.12 7.97
C SER A 88 -1.44 14.54 7.85
N ASP A 89 -0.56 14.92 8.77
CA ASP A 89 0.16 16.18 8.71
C ASP A 89 1.05 16.29 7.47
N LYS A 90 1.31 17.53 7.09
CA LYS A 90 2.03 17.90 5.85
C LYS A 90 3.23 18.79 6.21
N PRO A 91 4.26 18.22 6.88
CA PRO A 91 5.41 19.01 7.27
C PRO A 91 6.10 19.62 6.03
N GLU A 92 6.62 20.81 6.20
CA GLU A 92 7.29 21.54 5.12
C GLU A 92 8.71 21.02 4.88
N GLY A 93 9.20 21.22 3.66
CA GLY A 93 10.57 20.95 3.26
C GLY A 93 10.84 19.46 2.95
N VAL A 94 11.83 19.26 2.08
CA VAL A 94 12.22 17.92 1.58
C VAL A 94 12.77 17.02 2.70
N GLU A 95 13.49 17.59 3.65
CA GLU A 95 14.12 16.87 4.76
C GLU A 95 13.11 16.11 5.64
N ALA A 96 11.90 16.67 5.77
CA ALA A 96 10.82 16.02 6.53
C ALA A 96 10.38 14.67 5.91
N TYR A 97 10.66 14.46 4.63
CA TYR A 97 10.26 13.27 3.88
C TYR A 97 11.38 12.25 3.66
N LYS A 98 12.52 12.40 4.34
CA LYS A 98 13.58 11.39 4.32
C LYS A 98 13.10 10.05 4.84
N MET A 99 13.60 8.95 4.29
CA MET A 99 13.19 7.58 4.61
C MET A 99 13.19 7.29 6.11
N VAL A 100 14.14 7.84 6.87
CA VAL A 100 14.21 7.67 8.33
C VAL A 100 12.97 8.20 9.04
N ASN A 101 12.40 9.33 8.58
CA ASN A 101 11.20 9.92 9.15
C ASN A 101 9.95 9.11 8.76
N LEU A 102 9.91 8.61 7.51
CA LEU A 102 8.83 7.75 7.03
C LEU A 102 8.78 6.42 7.80
N MET A 103 9.93 5.84 8.11
CA MET A 103 10.01 4.63 8.96
C MET A 103 9.52 4.91 10.40
N LYS A 104 9.87 6.07 10.96
CA LYS A 104 9.41 6.48 12.30
C LYS A 104 7.90 6.68 12.36
N ASP A 105 7.25 7.12 11.28
CA ASP A 105 5.79 7.21 11.21
C ASP A 105 5.13 5.85 11.43
N ILE A 106 5.65 4.83 10.76
CA ILE A 106 5.11 3.47 10.89
C ILE A 106 5.42 2.88 12.27
N GLU A 107 6.60 3.16 12.82
CA GLU A 107 6.91 2.80 14.21
C GLU A 107 5.93 3.44 15.20
N ALA A 108 5.58 4.73 15.01
CA ALA A 108 4.61 5.43 15.85
C ALA A 108 3.22 4.77 15.77
N VAL A 109 2.78 4.36 14.56
CA VAL A 109 1.50 3.65 14.38
C VAL A 109 1.53 2.29 15.10
N ILE A 110 2.61 1.50 14.96
CA ILE A 110 2.75 0.21 15.65
C ILE A 110 2.68 0.40 17.18
N LYS A 111 3.34 1.43 17.70
CA LYS A 111 3.32 1.78 19.13
C LYS A 111 1.94 2.24 19.60
N ALA A 112 1.24 3.06 18.80
CA ALA A 112 -0.12 3.52 19.11
C ALA A 112 -1.12 2.35 19.20
N GLU A 113 -0.89 1.28 18.43
CA GLU A 113 -1.63 0.02 18.53
C GLU A 113 -1.19 -0.89 19.67
N GLY A 114 -0.29 -0.43 20.55
CA GLY A 114 0.20 -1.18 21.72
C GLY A 114 1.07 -2.38 21.35
N LYS A 115 1.66 -2.41 20.16
CA LYS A 115 2.46 -3.53 19.66
C LYS A 115 3.94 -3.16 19.58
N LYS A 116 4.80 -4.19 19.60
CA LYS A 116 6.25 -4.03 19.39
C LYS A 116 6.66 -4.27 17.94
N LYS A 117 5.90 -5.09 17.22
CA LYS A 117 6.13 -5.47 15.81
C LYS A 117 4.80 -5.74 15.12
N ALA A 118 4.80 -5.73 13.80
CA ALA A 118 3.63 -5.98 12.98
C ALA A 118 3.99 -6.75 11.70
N ILE A 119 2.99 -7.32 11.07
CA ILE A 119 3.05 -7.70 9.66
C ILE A 119 3.01 -6.39 8.87
N ILE A 120 4.04 -6.15 8.03
CA ILE A 120 4.15 -4.93 7.23
C ILE A 120 3.79 -5.25 5.78
N ILE A 121 2.86 -4.47 5.24
CA ILE A 121 2.33 -4.64 3.88
C ILE A 121 2.50 -3.30 3.17
N GLY A 122 3.21 -3.27 2.04
CA GLY A 122 3.48 -2.00 1.35
C GLY A 122 3.33 -2.11 -0.17
N HIS A 123 2.89 -1.00 -0.77
CA HIS A 123 2.81 -0.81 -2.21
C HIS A 123 3.56 0.46 -2.60
N ASP A 124 4.33 0.44 -3.71
CA ASP A 124 5.06 1.57 -4.25
C ASP A 124 5.95 2.26 -3.18
N TRP A 125 5.77 3.56 -2.85
CA TRP A 125 6.50 4.20 -1.74
C TRP A 125 6.27 3.51 -0.40
N GLY A 126 5.06 3.01 -0.15
CA GLY A 126 4.80 2.16 1.01
C GLY A 126 5.62 0.88 1.00
N GLY A 127 5.87 0.31 -0.18
CA GLY A 127 6.81 -0.80 -0.37
C GLY A 127 8.26 -0.41 -0.06
N ALA A 128 8.70 0.78 -0.48
CA ALA A 128 10.05 1.30 -0.18
C ALA A 128 10.26 1.50 1.34
N ILE A 129 9.25 2.02 2.03
CA ILE A 129 9.24 2.15 3.50
C ILE A 129 9.29 0.76 4.14
N SER A 130 8.49 -0.18 3.64
CA SER A 130 8.39 -1.55 4.15
C SER A 130 9.69 -2.33 4.00
N TRP A 131 10.35 -2.25 2.86
CA TRP A 131 11.70 -2.79 2.66
C TRP A 131 12.71 -2.16 3.63
N SER A 132 12.67 -0.83 3.76
CA SER A 132 13.58 -0.09 4.66
C SER A 132 13.40 -0.51 6.13
N LEU A 133 12.15 -0.69 6.59
CA LEU A 133 11.85 -1.24 7.91
C LEU A 133 12.42 -2.65 8.08
N ALA A 134 12.19 -3.54 7.12
CA ALA A 134 12.66 -4.92 7.21
C ALA A 134 14.20 -5.03 7.20
N ILE A 135 14.90 -4.13 6.53
CA ILE A 135 16.36 -4.08 6.44
C ILE A 135 16.99 -3.43 7.69
N TYR A 136 16.47 -2.26 8.10
CA TYR A 136 17.12 -1.42 9.13
C TYR A 136 16.45 -1.47 10.51
N ARG A 137 15.19 -1.92 10.58
CA ARG A 137 14.41 -2.08 11.80
C ARG A 137 13.70 -3.45 11.86
N PRO A 138 14.47 -4.56 11.74
CA PRO A 138 13.89 -5.90 11.75
C PRO A 138 13.14 -6.23 13.05
N ASP A 139 13.41 -5.50 14.13
CA ASP A 139 12.70 -5.56 15.40
C ASP A 139 11.21 -5.18 15.28
N LEU A 140 10.84 -4.36 14.31
CA LEU A 140 9.46 -3.91 14.06
C LEU A 140 8.68 -4.82 13.10
N VAL A 141 9.36 -5.72 12.37
CA VAL A 141 8.74 -6.48 11.26
C VAL A 141 8.64 -7.96 11.62
N GLU A 142 7.42 -8.48 11.65
CA GLU A 142 7.14 -9.90 11.87
C GLU A 142 7.18 -10.71 10.57
N LYS A 143 6.45 -10.25 9.58
CA LYS A 143 6.39 -10.75 8.21
C LYS A 143 6.31 -9.55 7.25
N LEU A 144 6.76 -9.70 6.02
CA LEU A 144 6.78 -8.64 5.03
C LEU A 144 5.98 -9.03 3.78
N ILE A 145 5.07 -8.16 3.35
CA ILE A 145 4.33 -8.32 2.08
C ILE A 145 4.56 -7.08 1.23
N ILE A 146 5.01 -7.28 -0.01
CA ILE A 146 5.27 -6.19 -0.96
C ILE A 146 4.43 -6.38 -2.22
N CYS A 147 3.67 -5.34 -2.56
CA CYS A 147 2.96 -5.22 -3.82
C CYS A 147 3.70 -4.23 -4.72
N ASN A 148 4.05 -4.65 -5.93
CA ASN A 148 4.65 -3.82 -6.99
C ASN A 148 5.79 -2.89 -6.55
N LEU A 149 6.79 -3.43 -5.85
CA LEU A 149 8.09 -2.78 -5.69
C LEU A 149 9.20 -3.84 -5.55
N PRO A 150 10.21 -3.86 -6.44
CA PRO A 150 11.39 -4.69 -6.28
C PRO A 150 12.15 -4.36 -4.99
N HIS A 151 12.96 -5.30 -4.51
CA HIS A 151 13.93 -5.02 -3.46
C HIS A 151 14.85 -3.85 -3.87
N PRO A 152 15.26 -2.94 -2.95
CA PRO A 152 16.07 -1.76 -3.32
C PRO A 152 17.31 -2.06 -4.17
N LYS A 153 17.95 -3.19 -3.94
CA LYS A 153 19.09 -3.65 -4.76
C LYS A 153 18.68 -4.08 -6.18
N GLY A 154 17.52 -4.74 -6.29
CA GLY A 154 16.95 -5.11 -7.58
C GLY A 154 16.57 -3.87 -8.39
N MET A 155 15.90 -2.91 -7.77
CA MET A 155 15.53 -1.65 -8.40
C MET A 155 16.76 -0.84 -8.83
N ALA A 156 17.79 -0.74 -7.99
CA ALA A 156 19.03 -0.05 -8.33
C ALA A 156 19.74 -0.71 -9.54
N ASN A 157 19.71 -2.05 -9.63
CA ASN A 157 20.29 -2.76 -10.76
C ASN A 157 19.49 -2.51 -12.06
N GLU A 158 18.16 -2.50 -11.98
CA GLU A 158 17.29 -2.19 -13.13
C GLU A 158 17.54 -0.75 -13.62
N LEU A 159 17.53 0.22 -12.72
CA LEU A 159 17.82 1.62 -13.08
C LEU A 159 19.21 1.80 -13.70
N ALA A 160 20.22 1.06 -13.24
CA ALA A 160 21.59 1.19 -13.75
C ALA A 160 21.79 0.51 -15.11
N ASN A 161 21.06 -0.57 -15.40
CA ASN A 161 21.41 -1.47 -16.52
C ASN A 161 20.28 -1.70 -17.55
N ASN A 162 19.04 -1.26 -17.24
CA ASN A 162 17.91 -1.42 -18.14
C ASN A 162 17.44 -0.07 -18.71
N PRO A 163 17.73 0.23 -20.01
CA PRO A 163 17.32 1.47 -20.66
C PRO A 163 15.79 1.68 -20.66
N GLU A 164 14.99 0.62 -20.70
CA GLU A 164 13.55 0.71 -20.63
C GLU A 164 13.09 1.18 -19.24
N GLN A 165 13.66 0.60 -18.17
CA GLN A 165 13.39 1.08 -16.81
C GLN A 165 13.80 2.54 -16.63
N GLN A 166 14.95 2.96 -17.17
CA GLN A 166 15.38 4.35 -17.13
C GLN A 166 14.38 5.27 -17.83
N LYS A 167 13.90 4.90 -19.02
CA LYS A 167 12.89 5.63 -19.77
C LYS A 167 11.58 5.72 -19.00
N ASN A 168 11.09 4.59 -18.49
CA ASN A 168 9.86 4.52 -17.73
C ASN A 168 9.92 5.31 -16.41
N SER A 169 11.12 5.50 -15.87
CA SER A 169 11.35 6.31 -14.65
C SER A 169 11.46 7.81 -14.90
N GLU A 170 11.23 8.30 -16.12
CA GLU A 170 11.30 9.73 -16.43
C GLU A 170 10.33 10.59 -15.59
N TYR A 171 9.17 10.03 -15.27
CA TYR A 171 8.20 10.71 -14.39
C TYR A 171 8.79 11.04 -13.01
N ALA A 172 9.56 10.13 -12.43
CA ALA A 172 10.18 10.32 -11.12
C ALA A 172 11.23 11.46 -11.15
N ARG A 173 11.97 11.61 -12.25
CA ARG A 173 12.88 12.75 -12.45
C ARG A 173 12.13 14.06 -12.59
N LYS A 174 11.02 14.07 -13.35
CA LYS A 174 10.14 15.25 -13.47
C LYS A 174 9.55 15.66 -12.12
N PHE A 175 9.22 14.70 -11.26
CA PHE A 175 8.72 14.98 -9.92
C PHE A 175 9.77 15.56 -8.98
N GLN A 176 11.06 15.42 -9.30
CA GLN A 176 12.14 16.05 -8.54
C GLN A 176 12.36 17.54 -8.91
N GLU A 177 11.74 18.04 -9.99
CA GLU A 177 11.81 19.46 -10.36
C GLU A 177 11.15 20.34 -9.27
N ALA A 178 11.65 21.55 -9.09
CA ALA A 178 11.21 22.45 -8.01
C ALA A 178 9.70 22.70 -8.02
N ASP A 179 9.12 23.00 -9.18
CA ASP A 179 7.74 23.42 -9.35
C ASP A 179 6.80 22.31 -9.90
N ALA A 180 7.28 21.06 -9.89
CA ALA A 180 6.50 19.93 -10.43
C ALA A 180 5.11 19.79 -9.78
N HIS A 181 5.02 20.04 -8.47
CA HIS A 181 3.77 19.98 -7.71
C HIS A 181 2.69 20.95 -8.21
N LYS A 182 3.08 22.09 -8.80
CA LYS A 182 2.14 23.11 -9.33
C LYS A 182 1.39 22.61 -10.58
N LYS A 183 1.89 21.55 -11.23
CA LYS A 183 1.27 20.92 -12.42
C LYS A 183 0.27 19.83 -12.07
N LEU A 184 0.15 19.44 -10.79
CA LEU A 184 -0.72 18.38 -10.34
C LEU A 184 -2.10 18.93 -9.96
N THR A 185 -3.14 18.12 -10.21
CA THR A 185 -4.51 18.37 -9.77
C THR A 185 -5.06 17.10 -9.12
N ALA A 186 -6.04 17.25 -8.24
CA ALA A 186 -6.66 16.10 -7.58
C ALA A 186 -7.35 15.17 -8.61
N GLU A 187 -8.00 15.76 -9.58
CA GLU A 187 -8.65 15.06 -10.69
C GLU A 187 -7.64 14.32 -11.59
N GLY A 188 -6.52 14.98 -11.91
CA GLY A 188 -5.43 14.39 -12.70
C GLY A 188 -4.79 13.19 -11.99
N LEU A 189 -4.55 13.30 -10.68
CA LEU A 189 -4.00 12.22 -9.87
C LEU A 189 -4.97 11.02 -9.72
N ALA A 190 -6.29 11.25 -9.81
CA ALA A 190 -7.31 10.21 -9.74
C ALA A 190 -7.72 9.65 -11.12
N ALA A 191 -7.15 10.15 -12.23
CA ALA A 191 -7.59 9.81 -13.59
C ALA A 191 -7.43 8.35 -13.98
N TRP A 192 -6.49 7.62 -13.34
CA TRP A 192 -6.25 6.21 -13.58
C TRP A 192 -7.34 5.27 -13.04
N LEU A 193 -8.20 5.77 -12.12
CA LEU A 193 -9.27 4.97 -11.53
C LEU A 193 -10.46 4.83 -12.50
N ASN A 194 -10.89 3.58 -12.71
CA ASN A 194 -12.09 3.26 -13.49
C ASN A 194 -13.35 3.18 -12.62
N ASP A 195 -13.22 3.00 -11.31
CA ASP A 195 -14.32 2.98 -10.35
C ASP A 195 -14.70 4.42 -9.98
N GLU A 196 -15.82 4.88 -10.50
CA GLU A 196 -16.29 6.28 -10.33
C GLU A 196 -16.68 6.61 -8.89
N GLU A 197 -17.07 5.63 -8.07
CA GLU A 197 -17.34 5.84 -6.65
C GLU A 197 -16.02 6.00 -5.88
N ALA A 198 -15.09 5.09 -6.06
CA ALA A 198 -13.75 5.18 -5.48
C ALA A 198 -13.07 6.50 -5.89
N LYS A 199 -13.18 6.90 -7.17
CA LYS A 199 -12.58 8.12 -7.70
C LYS A 199 -13.01 9.38 -6.95
N LYS A 200 -14.27 9.46 -6.49
CA LYS A 200 -14.74 10.59 -5.66
C LYS A 200 -13.98 10.65 -4.34
N TYR A 201 -13.77 9.50 -3.67
CA TYR A 201 -12.99 9.46 -2.42
C TYR A 201 -11.54 9.86 -2.64
N TYR A 202 -10.93 9.45 -3.77
CA TYR A 202 -9.57 9.82 -4.13
C TYR A 202 -9.42 11.32 -4.40
N ILE A 203 -10.31 11.92 -5.18
CA ILE A 203 -10.29 13.36 -5.45
C ILE A 203 -10.37 14.14 -4.13
N GLU A 204 -11.30 13.77 -3.23
CA GLU A 204 -11.44 14.43 -1.94
C GLU A 204 -10.22 14.22 -1.02
N ALA A 205 -9.58 13.05 -1.05
CA ALA A 205 -8.35 12.81 -0.32
C ALA A 205 -7.19 13.66 -0.88
N PHE A 206 -7.06 13.76 -2.21
CA PHE A 206 -6.01 14.56 -2.84
C PHE A 206 -6.20 16.07 -2.65
N LYS A 207 -7.44 16.56 -2.62
CA LYS A 207 -7.73 17.97 -2.24
C LYS A 207 -7.26 18.32 -0.83
N ARG A 208 -7.24 17.34 0.07
CA ARG A 208 -6.71 17.49 1.44
C ARG A 208 -5.21 17.28 1.54
N SER A 209 -4.57 16.72 0.51
CA SER A 209 -3.14 16.39 0.49
C SER A 209 -2.27 17.60 0.10
N SER A 210 -0.99 17.52 0.41
CA SER A 210 0.04 18.45 -0.11
C SER A 210 0.71 17.83 -1.32
N PHE A 211 0.47 18.36 -2.52
CA PHE A 211 1.15 17.86 -3.73
C PHE A 211 2.68 18.05 -3.63
N GLU A 212 3.13 19.13 -3.00
CA GLU A 212 4.56 19.32 -2.72
C GLU A 212 5.07 18.23 -1.77
N GLY A 213 4.34 17.96 -0.67
CA GLY A 213 4.66 16.89 0.27
C GLY A 213 4.70 15.53 -0.40
N MET A 214 3.73 15.22 -1.27
CA MET A 214 3.70 13.97 -2.06
C MET A 214 4.95 13.84 -2.95
N LEU A 215 5.38 14.92 -3.62
CA LEU A 215 6.57 14.90 -4.47
C LEU A 215 7.89 14.96 -3.68
N ASN A 216 7.86 15.38 -2.42
CA ASN A 216 9.05 15.36 -1.57
C ASN A 216 9.55 13.95 -1.26
N PHE A 217 8.72 12.91 -1.39
CA PHE A 217 9.17 11.51 -1.37
C PHE A 217 10.21 11.25 -2.47
N TYR A 218 9.95 11.72 -3.69
CA TYR A 218 10.87 11.59 -4.82
C TYR A 218 12.09 12.48 -4.66
N LYS A 219 11.92 13.73 -4.23
CA LYS A 219 13.04 14.67 -4.03
C LYS A 219 14.01 14.18 -2.96
N ALA A 220 13.50 13.56 -1.88
CA ALA A 220 14.31 13.11 -0.75
C ALA A 220 14.96 11.74 -0.96
N ASN A 221 14.30 10.81 -1.69
CA ASN A 221 14.66 9.39 -1.63
C ASN A 221 14.87 8.73 -3.00
N TYR A 222 14.36 9.29 -4.10
CA TYR A 222 14.56 8.67 -5.41
C TYR A 222 15.96 8.98 -5.95
N PRO A 223 16.70 8.00 -6.51
CA PRO A 223 18.05 8.22 -7.00
C PRO A 223 18.09 9.21 -8.16
N LYS A 224 19.20 9.96 -8.26
CA LYS A 224 19.48 10.87 -9.37
C LYS A 224 20.40 10.22 -10.41
N GLU A 225 20.29 10.67 -11.65
CA GLU A 225 21.23 10.27 -12.70
C GLU A 225 22.64 10.85 -12.46
N PRO A 226 23.70 10.16 -12.90
CA PRO A 226 23.69 8.86 -13.58
C PRO A 226 23.39 7.71 -12.59
N TYR A 227 22.47 6.80 -12.97
CA TYR A 227 22.16 5.66 -12.14
C TYR A 227 23.32 4.66 -12.07
N GLN A 228 23.57 4.16 -10.88
CA GLN A 228 24.65 3.21 -10.63
C GLN A 228 24.15 2.01 -9.84
N SER A 229 24.62 0.82 -10.18
CA SER A 229 24.38 -0.35 -9.35
C SER A 229 25.03 -0.16 -7.97
N ASN A 230 24.24 -0.29 -6.94
CA ASN A 230 24.75 -0.17 -5.57
C ASN A 230 25.23 -1.52 -5.06
N ASN A 231 26.55 -1.75 -5.13
CA ASN A 231 27.19 -3.00 -4.67
C ASN A 231 27.57 -2.97 -3.18
N ALA A 232 27.37 -1.84 -2.46
CA ALA A 232 27.65 -1.78 -1.03
C ALA A 232 26.81 -2.83 -0.28
N PRO A 233 27.39 -3.55 0.68
CA PRO A 233 26.63 -4.52 1.48
C PRO A 233 25.54 -3.82 2.28
N ILE A 234 24.35 -4.42 2.34
CA ILE A 234 23.26 -4.01 3.22
C ILE A 234 22.85 -5.20 4.07
N PRO A 235 22.28 -5.00 5.27
CA PRO A 235 21.74 -6.09 6.06
C PRO A 235 20.71 -6.89 5.27
N LYS A 236 20.71 -8.21 5.45
CA LYS A 236 19.67 -9.06 4.87
C LYS A 236 18.36 -8.94 5.66
N VAL A 237 17.25 -9.08 4.96
CA VAL A 237 15.92 -9.13 5.56
C VAL A 237 15.77 -10.42 6.37
N LYS A 238 15.36 -10.28 7.64
CA LYS A 238 15.34 -11.39 8.61
C LYS A 238 13.97 -12.06 8.77
N CYS A 239 12.93 -11.58 8.10
CA CYS A 239 11.60 -12.16 8.13
C CYS A 239 11.26 -12.87 6.81
N SER A 240 10.22 -13.70 6.83
CA SER A 240 9.64 -14.26 5.60
C SER A 240 9.03 -13.16 4.75
N VAL A 241 9.14 -13.27 3.44
CA VAL A 241 8.69 -12.26 2.47
C VAL A 241 7.72 -12.86 1.47
N LEU A 242 6.60 -12.18 1.25
CA LEU A 242 5.71 -12.37 0.11
C LEU A 242 5.85 -11.16 -0.82
N MET A 243 6.13 -11.40 -2.08
CA MET A 243 6.05 -10.38 -3.13
C MET A 243 4.92 -10.75 -4.10
N ILE A 244 4.06 -9.77 -4.41
CA ILE A 244 3.00 -9.87 -5.42
C ILE A 244 3.25 -8.75 -6.43
N HIS A 245 3.43 -9.09 -7.71
CA HIS A 245 3.83 -8.13 -8.74
C HIS A 245 3.00 -8.29 -10.01
N GLY A 246 2.37 -7.20 -10.44
CA GLY A 246 1.67 -7.13 -11.73
C GLY A 246 2.67 -7.07 -12.87
N LEU A 247 2.56 -7.99 -13.85
CA LEU A 247 3.55 -8.07 -14.94
C LEU A 247 3.43 -6.94 -15.97
N ASP A 248 2.29 -6.22 -15.99
CA ASP A 248 2.05 -5.07 -16.85
C ASP A 248 2.42 -3.75 -16.15
N ASP A 249 3.16 -3.81 -15.02
CA ASP A 249 3.71 -2.63 -14.35
C ASP A 249 4.77 -1.98 -15.23
N TRP A 250 4.40 -0.86 -15.84
CA TRP A 250 5.30 -0.08 -16.70
C TRP A 250 6.28 0.79 -15.90
N ALA A 251 5.93 1.13 -14.64
CA ALA A 251 6.75 2.00 -13.80
C ALA A 251 7.90 1.23 -13.13
N LEU A 252 7.63 -0.01 -12.72
CA LEU A 252 8.55 -0.88 -11.97
C LEU A 252 8.62 -2.23 -12.67
N LEU A 253 9.52 -2.35 -13.64
CA LEU A 253 9.62 -3.52 -14.47
C LEU A 253 9.98 -4.79 -13.67
N PRO A 254 9.45 -5.97 -14.07
CA PRO A 254 9.64 -7.23 -13.34
C PRO A 254 11.08 -7.72 -13.30
N GLY A 255 11.98 -7.18 -14.13
CA GLY A 255 13.42 -7.47 -14.08
C GLY A 255 14.04 -7.20 -12.71
N GLY A 256 13.56 -6.18 -11.99
CA GLY A 256 13.99 -5.85 -10.64
C GLY A 256 13.69 -6.90 -9.56
N LEU A 257 12.82 -7.88 -9.85
CA LEU A 257 12.50 -8.99 -8.95
C LEU A 257 13.60 -10.05 -8.93
N ASN A 258 14.44 -10.07 -9.96
CA ASN A 258 15.48 -11.07 -10.12
C ASN A 258 16.49 -11.05 -8.95
N ASN A 259 16.85 -12.23 -8.48
CA ASN A 259 17.83 -12.42 -7.42
C ASN A 259 17.42 -11.87 -6.04
N THR A 260 16.16 -11.46 -5.81
CA THR A 260 15.69 -10.96 -4.51
C THR A 260 16.08 -11.89 -3.36
N TRP A 261 16.04 -13.21 -3.54
CA TRP A 261 16.45 -14.21 -2.54
C TRP A 261 17.89 -14.05 -2.01
N LYS A 262 18.77 -13.38 -2.73
CA LYS A 262 20.16 -13.14 -2.28
C LYS A 262 20.23 -12.18 -1.08
N TRP A 263 19.22 -11.35 -0.89
CA TRP A 263 19.14 -10.32 0.14
C TRP A 263 18.23 -10.69 1.32
N LEU A 264 17.80 -11.95 1.37
CA LEU A 264 16.92 -12.48 2.42
C LEU A 264 17.65 -13.56 3.22
N GLU A 265 17.32 -13.66 4.50
CA GLU A 265 17.77 -14.77 5.39
C GLU A 265 16.73 -15.89 5.46
N LYS A 266 15.45 -15.58 5.16
CA LYS A 266 14.34 -16.52 5.19
C LYS A 266 13.72 -16.70 3.81
N ASP A 267 12.59 -17.40 3.75
CA ASP A 267 11.88 -17.75 2.55
C ASP A 267 11.32 -16.53 1.80
N LEU A 268 11.30 -16.65 0.49
CA LEU A 268 10.60 -15.77 -0.45
C LEU A 268 9.48 -16.53 -1.14
N THR A 269 8.29 -15.99 -1.07
CA THR A 269 7.21 -16.35 -2.00
C THR A 269 7.07 -15.21 -3.00
N LEU A 270 7.19 -15.52 -4.27
CA LEU A 270 6.98 -14.57 -5.37
C LEU A 270 5.76 -15.00 -6.18
N VAL A 271 4.81 -14.10 -6.31
CA VAL A 271 3.59 -14.28 -7.12
C VAL A 271 3.56 -13.18 -8.16
N THR A 272 3.53 -13.55 -9.42
CA THR A 272 3.37 -12.63 -10.54
C THR A 272 1.95 -12.71 -11.07
N VAL A 273 1.38 -11.57 -11.46
CA VAL A 273 -0.01 -11.46 -11.91
C VAL A 273 -0.02 -10.92 -13.34
N PRO A 274 -0.17 -11.80 -14.36
CA PRO A 274 -0.33 -11.35 -15.73
C PRO A 274 -1.61 -10.51 -15.90
N GLY A 275 -1.54 -9.44 -16.69
CA GLY A 275 -2.66 -8.52 -16.93
C GLY A 275 -2.93 -7.52 -15.83
N ALA A 276 -2.21 -7.56 -14.72
CA ALA A 276 -2.23 -6.54 -13.68
C ALA A 276 -1.05 -5.58 -13.85
N GLY A 277 -1.30 -4.30 -13.65
CA GLY A 277 -0.30 -3.23 -13.74
C GLY A 277 0.30 -2.85 -12.40
N HIS A 278 0.63 -1.56 -12.27
CA HIS A 278 1.29 -1.00 -11.09
C HIS A 278 0.46 -1.15 -9.81
N PHE A 279 -0.85 -1.04 -9.90
CA PHE A 279 -1.76 -1.10 -8.75
C PHE A 279 -2.33 -2.51 -8.57
N VAL A 280 -1.47 -3.53 -8.42
CA VAL A 280 -1.90 -4.94 -8.38
C VAL A 280 -3.00 -5.23 -7.35
N GLN A 281 -3.03 -4.50 -6.22
CA GLN A 281 -4.05 -4.62 -5.18
C GLN A 281 -5.43 -4.10 -5.62
N HIS A 282 -5.47 -3.25 -6.67
CA HIS A 282 -6.68 -2.79 -7.33
C HIS A 282 -7.06 -3.63 -8.53
N ASP A 283 -6.06 -4.00 -9.33
CA ASP A 283 -6.27 -4.71 -10.61
C ASP A 283 -6.70 -6.16 -10.40
N ALA A 284 -6.21 -6.80 -9.31
CA ALA A 284 -6.50 -8.18 -8.98
C ALA A 284 -6.87 -8.36 -7.48
N PRO A 285 -7.89 -7.64 -6.96
CA PRO A 285 -8.13 -7.52 -5.52
C PRO A 285 -8.42 -8.85 -4.82
N GLU A 286 -9.19 -9.74 -5.46
CA GLU A 286 -9.53 -11.07 -4.91
C GLU A 286 -8.31 -11.98 -4.87
N MET A 287 -7.52 -12.00 -5.95
CA MET A 287 -6.30 -12.80 -6.02
C MET A 287 -5.28 -12.35 -4.98
N VAL A 288 -5.05 -11.04 -4.87
CA VAL A 288 -4.12 -10.45 -3.90
C VAL A 288 -4.57 -10.76 -2.48
N SER A 289 -5.83 -10.52 -2.15
CA SER A 289 -6.38 -10.78 -0.81
C SER A 289 -6.28 -12.26 -0.42
N ARG A 290 -6.67 -13.17 -1.33
CA ARG A 290 -6.57 -14.63 -1.12
C ARG A 290 -5.12 -15.07 -0.93
N THR A 291 -4.21 -14.56 -1.76
CA THR A 291 -2.78 -14.87 -1.66
C THR A 291 -2.20 -14.44 -0.31
N MET A 292 -2.51 -13.22 0.13
CA MET A 292 -2.10 -12.72 1.45
C MET A 292 -2.62 -13.61 2.58
N LEU A 293 -3.92 -13.94 2.59
CA LEU A 293 -4.53 -14.79 3.62
C LEU A 293 -3.89 -16.19 3.65
N MET A 294 -3.74 -16.83 2.50
CA MET A 294 -3.11 -18.16 2.42
C MET A 294 -1.67 -18.13 2.92
N TRP A 295 -0.93 -17.08 2.60
CA TRP A 295 0.46 -16.94 3.02
C TRP A 295 0.62 -16.58 4.50
N LEU A 296 -0.28 -15.81 5.07
CA LEU A 296 -0.26 -15.45 6.49
C LEU A 296 -0.62 -16.62 7.41
N ASN A 297 -1.45 -17.56 6.95
CA ASN A 297 -1.95 -18.70 7.72
C ASN A 297 -1.02 -19.94 7.71
N ARG A 298 0.19 -19.85 7.17
CA ARG A 298 1.21 -20.92 7.20
C ARG A 298 2.17 -20.79 8.39
#